data_62fb3e4405674ffc4ee401d79474ef42
#
_entry.id   62fb3e4405674ffc4ee401d79474ef42
#
_cell.length_a   1.000
_cell.length_b   1.000
_cell.length_c   1.000
_cell.angle_alpha   90.00
_cell.angle_beta   90.00
_cell.angle_gamma   90.00
#
_symmetry.space_group_name_H-M   'P 1'
#
loop_
_entity.id
_entity.type
_entity.pdbx_description
1 polymer ?
#
loop_
_entity_poly.entity_id
_entity_poly.type
_entity_poly.pdbx_seq_one_letter_code
_entity_poly.pdbx_strand_id
1 'polypeptide(L)'
;LCLVMEKIDEVGRAVQQLGEEMQQDRLARVDAAFDMFQQACRIESSRERNEYVREALNEATRAKALLVRNFAQQQRLVKQSSKKSDAALRAMQDYVAIVNAVNVQMQTHMALGQQDVAAYCLQDLNKFIKNYDLDKRDTMLNLVGSVKSKNRGSNQEKFIDGSLQVAANIESVVKALDAGEVISPKLITENDGNGNDSNDEEKQHDEEN
;
A
#
# COMPACT_ATOMS: atom_id res chain seq x y z
N LEU A 1 -4.45 2.78 -8.23
CA LEU A 1 -3.95 1.72 -7.34
C LEU A 1 -2.44 1.57 -7.45
N CYS A 2 -1.84 1.52 -8.65
CA CYS A 2 -0.38 1.42 -8.83
C CYS A 2 0.37 2.52 -8.08
N LEU A 3 -0.05 3.79 -8.17
CA LEU A 3 0.54 4.89 -7.41
C LEU A 3 0.50 4.69 -5.89
N VAL A 4 -0.57 4.07 -5.36
CA VAL A 4 -0.64 3.73 -3.94
C VAL A 4 0.40 2.66 -3.61
N MET A 5 0.58 1.66 -4.49
CA MET A 5 1.53 0.57 -4.28
C MET A 5 2.98 1.05 -4.33
N GLU A 6 3.35 1.84 -5.32
CA GLU A 6 4.72 2.42 -5.40
C GLU A 6 5.06 3.22 -4.15
N LYS A 7 4.10 4.03 -3.67
CA LYS A 7 4.29 4.81 -2.45
C LYS A 7 4.35 3.95 -1.19
N ILE A 8 3.58 2.87 -1.10
CA ILE A 8 3.65 1.98 0.07
C ILE A 8 4.97 1.21 0.11
N ASP A 9 5.53 0.84 -1.04
CA ASP A 9 6.85 0.22 -1.11
C ASP A 9 7.95 1.18 -0.67
N GLU A 10 7.86 2.47 -1.04
CA GLU A 10 8.78 3.52 -0.58
C GLU A 10 8.67 3.72 0.94
N VAL A 11 7.44 3.78 1.47
CA VAL A 11 7.17 3.86 2.90
C VAL A 11 7.71 2.63 3.63
N GLY A 12 7.49 1.43 3.08
CA GLY A 12 8.01 0.17 3.63
C GLY A 12 9.54 0.18 3.73
N ARG A 13 10.23 0.60 2.68
CA ARG A 13 11.69 0.76 2.69
C ARG A 13 12.16 1.79 3.71
N ALA A 14 11.47 2.91 3.86
CA ALA A 14 11.79 3.91 4.87
C ALA A 14 11.63 3.37 6.30
N VAL A 15 10.57 2.60 6.57
CA VAL A 15 10.36 1.92 7.86
C VAL A 15 11.45 0.89 8.14
N GLN A 16 11.84 0.10 7.14
CA GLN A 16 12.92 -0.88 7.26
C GLN A 16 14.26 -0.23 7.61
N GLN A 17 14.56 0.94 7.02
CA GLN A 17 15.78 1.69 7.31
C GLN A 17 15.76 2.39 8.68
N LEU A 18 14.59 2.62 9.26
CA LEU A 18 14.45 3.17 10.62
C LEU A 18 14.63 2.11 11.71
N GLY A 19 14.39 0.83 11.39
CA GLY A 19 14.59 -0.29 12.30
C GLY A 19 15.65 -1.23 11.75
N GLU A 20 16.77 -1.42 12.48
CA GLU A 20 17.88 -2.29 12.07
C GLU A 20 17.47 -3.77 11.95
N GLU A 21 16.35 -4.18 12.56
CA GLU A 21 15.75 -5.51 12.42
C GLU A 21 14.22 -5.38 12.33
N MET A 22 13.68 -5.53 11.12
CA MET A 22 12.25 -5.78 10.97
C MET A 22 11.93 -7.17 11.54
N GLN A 23 10.91 -7.26 12.38
CA GLN A 23 10.32 -8.56 12.67
C GLN A 23 9.67 -9.09 11.38
N GLN A 24 10.45 -9.87 10.63
CA GLN A 24 10.06 -10.45 9.33
C GLN A 24 8.76 -11.24 9.42
N ASP A 25 8.46 -11.83 10.58
CA ASP A 25 7.25 -12.62 10.81
C ASP A 25 5.92 -11.88 10.58
N ARG A 26 5.92 -10.55 10.71
CA ARG A 26 4.69 -9.75 10.54
C ARG A 26 4.34 -9.51 9.08
N LEU A 27 5.35 -9.27 8.25
CA LEU A 27 5.20 -9.10 6.81
C LEU A 27 5.08 -10.46 6.11
N ALA A 28 5.78 -11.49 6.60
CA ALA A 28 5.86 -12.80 5.97
C ALA A 28 4.48 -13.42 5.60
N ARG A 29 3.45 -13.20 6.42
CA ARG A 29 2.09 -13.66 6.11
C ARG A 29 1.44 -12.89 4.97
N VAL A 30 1.70 -11.59 4.90
CA VAL A 30 1.19 -10.75 3.80
C VAL A 30 1.93 -11.07 2.52
N ASP A 31 3.26 -11.25 2.61
CA ASP A 31 4.11 -11.64 1.49
C ASP A 31 3.70 -13.01 0.96
N ALA A 32 3.45 -13.99 1.85
CA ALA A 32 2.95 -15.31 1.47
C ALA A 32 1.59 -15.24 0.74
N ALA A 33 0.67 -14.40 1.21
CA ALA A 33 -0.62 -14.20 0.54
C ALA A 33 -0.44 -13.57 -0.85
N PHE A 34 0.49 -12.63 -0.98
CA PHE A 34 0.82 -12.00 -2.27
C PHE A 34 1.46 -13.00 -3.22
N ASP A 35 2.41 -13.80 -2.75
CA ASP A 35 3.05 -14.86 -3.55
C ASP A 35 2.04 -15.89 -4.03
N MET A 36 1.11 -16.33 -3.17
CA MET A 36 0.00 -17.22 -3.56
C MET A 36 -0.85 -16.60 -4.65
N PHE A 37 -1.18 -15.30 -4.55
CA PHE A 37 -1.92 -14.59 -5.58
C PHE A 37 -1.15 -14.53 -6.89
N GLN A 38 0.14 -14.22 -6.86
CA GLN A 38 0.99 -14.23 -8.06
C GLN A 38 1.10 -15.61 -8.71
N GLN A 39 1.19 -16.67 -7.91
CA GLN A 39 1.17 -18.05 -8.42
C GLN A 39 -0.17 -18.36 -9.08
N ALA A 40 -1.28 -17.95 -8.47
CA ALA A 40 -2.61 -18.12 -9.06
C ALA A 40 -2.73 -17.48 -10.46
N CYS A 41 -2.14 -16.31 -10.66
CA CYS A 41 -2.15 -15.63 -11.94
C CYS A 41 -1.46 -16.41 -13.08
N ARG A 42 -0.60 -17.40 -12.75
CA ARG A 42 0.12 -18.25 -13.71
C ARG A 42 -0.61 -19.57 -14.01
N ILE A 43 -1.68 -19.87 -13.30
CA ILE A 43 -2.45 -21.11 -13.46
C ILE A 43 -3.41 -20.93 -14.65
N GLU A 44 -3.35 -21.83 -15.64
CA GLU A 44 -4.23 -21.79 -16.83
C GLU A 44 -5.66 -22.20 -16.50
N SER A 45 -5.82 -23.25 -15.68
CA SER A 45 -7.13 -23.77 -15.26
C SER A 45 -7.89 -22.73 -14.42
N SER A 46 -9.00 -22.22 -14.93
CA SER A 46 -9.82 -21.22 -14.22
C SER A 46 -10.33 -21.70 -12.86
N ARG A 47 -10.65 -23.00 -12.75
CA ARG A 47 -11.11 -23.59 -11.49
C ARG A 47 -10.00 -23.58 -10.45
N GLU A 48 -8.85 -24.12 -10.82
CA GLU A 48 -7.68 -24.21 -9.94
C GLU A 48 -7.18 -22.82 -9.55
N ARG A 49 -7.06 -21.90 -10.53
CA ARG A 49 -6.72 -20.49 -10.30
C ARG A 49 -7.63 -19.86 -9.25
N ASN A 50 -8.94 -20.02 -9.34
CA ASN A 50 -9.90 -19.46 -8.41
C ASN A 50 -9.77 -20.05 -7.01
N GLU A 51 -9.36 -21.30 -6.87
CA GLU A 51 -9.07 -21.92 -5.56
C GLU A 51 -7.86 -21.25 -4.89
N TYR A 52 -6.75 -21.07 -5.62
CA TYR A 52 -5.56 -20.36 -5.15
C TYR A 52 -5.82 -18.89 -4.82
N VAL A 53 -6.60 -18.19 -5.66
CA VAL A 53 -7.01 -16.79 -5.39
C VAL A 53 -7.80 -16.68 -4.08
N ARG A 54 -8.71 -17.62 -3.80
CA ARG A 54 -9.47 -17.65 -2.55
C ARG A 54 -8.59 -17.96 -1.34
N GLU A 55 -7.60 -18.82 -1.49
CA GLU A 55 -6.64 -19.12 -0.44
C GLU A 55 -5.78 -17.89 -0.10
N ALA A 56 -5.25 -17.19 -1.10
CA ALA A 56 -4.55 -15.93 -0.94
C ALA A 56 -5.41 -14.86 -0.24
N LEU A 57 -6.69 -14.75 -0.62
CA LEU A 57 -7.65 -13.86 0.02
C LEU A 57 -7.86 -14.18 1.49
N ASN A 58 -8.01 -15.46 1.83
CA ASN A 58 -8.20 -15.91 3.20
C ASN A 58 -6.98 -15.59 4.06
N GLU A 59 -5.77 -15.81 3.54
CA GLU A 59 -4.53 -15.53 4.28
C GLU A 59 -4.33 -14.01 4.46
N ALA A 60 -4.56 -13.20 3.41
CA ALA A 60 -4.51 -11.74 3.52
C ALA A 60 -5.52 -11.20 4.54
N THR A 61 -6.73 -11.79 4.59
CA THR A 61 -7.78 -11.39 5.54
C THR A 61 -7.40 -11.70 6.99
N ARG A 62 -6.83 -12.89 7.22
CA ARG A 62 -6.34 -13.27 8.56
C ARG A 62 -5.16 -12.41 9.00
N ALA A 63 -4.21 -12.15 8.08
CA ALA A 63 -3.08 -11.28 8.33
C ALA A 63 -3.54 -9.86 8.69
N LYS A 64 -4.42 -9.24 7.90
CA LYS A 64 -4.99 -7.92 8.18
C LYS A 64 -5.63 -7.85 9.55
N ALA A 65 -6.49 -8.82 9.91
CA ALA A 65 -7.18 -8.81 11.20
C ALA A 65 -6.20 -8.86 12.39
N LEU A 66 -5.13 -9.64 12.29
CA LEU A 66 -4.07 -9.71 13.29
C LEU A 66 -3.30 -8.39 13.38
N LEU A 67 -2.90 -7.84 12.24
CA LEU A 67 -2.12 -6.60 12.15
C LEU A 67 -2.88 -5.39 12.71
N VAL A 68 -4.17 -5.25 12.41
CA VAL A 68 -5.01 -4.17 12.97
C VAL A 68 -5.08 -4.27 14.50
N ARG A 69 -5.22 -5.48 15.05
CA ARG A 69 -5.20 -5.70 16.51
C ARG A 69 -3.84 -5.33 17.11
N ASN A 70 -2.75 -5.75 16.47
CA ASN A 70 -1.40 -5.44 16.90
C ASN A 70 -1.15 -3.94 16.87
N PHE A 71 -1.52 -3.26 15.77
CA PHE A 71 -1.40 -1.82 15.62
C PHE A 71 -2.10 -1.08 16.78
N ALA A 72 -3.35 -1.44 17.09
CA ALA A 72 -4.08 -0.86 18.21
C ALA A 72 -3.36 -1.04 19.55
N GLN A 73 -2.75 -2.20 19.77
CA GLN A 73 -1.94 -2.46 20.97
C GLN A 73 -0.68 -1.60 21.00
N GLN A 74 0.04 -1.51 19.89
CA GLN A 74 1.26 -0.68 19.80
C GLN A 74 0.95 0.81 20.03
N GLN A 75 -0.14 1.32 19.46
CA GLN A 75 -0.58 2.69 19.68
C GLN A 75 -0.83 3.00 21.16
N ARG A 76 -1.41 2.08 21.92
CA ARG A 76 -1.56 2.21 23.38
C ARG A 76 -0.22 2.27 24.09
N LEU A 77 0.73 1.41 23.71
CA LEU A 77 2.06 1.35 24.29
C LEU A 77 2.87 2.62 24.00
N VAL A 78 2.76 3.20 22.79
CA VAL A 78 3.37 4.49 22.46
C VAL A 78 2.92 5.60 23.41
N LYS A 79 1.64 5.58 23.80
CA LYS A 79 1.07 6.59 24.74
C LYS A 79 1.45 6.36 26.20
N GLN A 80 1.70 5.13 26.63
CA GLN A 80 1.71 4.73 28.04
C GLN A 80 3.04 4.15 28.55
N SER A 81 3.99 3.79 27.68
CA SER A 81 5.15 2.98 28.04
C SER A 81 6.48 3.71 27.97
N SER A 82 7.46 3.26 28.80
CA SER A 82 8.88 3.62 28.64
C SER A 82 9.51 3.02 27.36
N LYS A 83 8.91 2.00 26.76
CA LYS A 83 9.35 1.34 25.52
C LYS A 83 8.69 1.94 24.27
N LYS A 84 8.52 3.27 24.25
CA LYS A 84 7.84 3.98 23.16
C LYS A 84 8.47 3.74 21.79
N SER A 85 9.80 3.64 21.73
CA SER A 85 10.55 3.48 20.48
C SER A 85 10.20 2.19 19.75
N ASP A 86 10.24 1.06 20.45
CA ASP A 86 9.95 -0.25 19.84
C ASP A 86 8.48 -0.36 19.45
N ALA A 87 7.58 0.16 20.31
CA ALA A 87 6.15 0.18 20.02
C ALA A 87 5.83 1.07 18.80
N ALA A 88 6.47 2.23 18.68
CA ALA A 88 6.29 3.11 17.53
C ALA A 88 6.77 2.46 16.22
N LEU A 89 7.97 1.85 16.25
CA LEU A 89 8.50 1.15 15.08
C LEU A 89 7.58 0.00 14.65
N ARG A 90 7.10 -0.81 15.61
CA ARG A 90 6.15 -1.89 15.32
C ARG A 90 4.82 -1.37 14.78
N ALA A 91 4.31 -0.24 15.28
CA ALA A 91 3.10 0.37 14.74
C ALA A 91 3.31 0.83 13.29
N MET A 92 4.46 1.41 12.95
CA MET A 92 4.79 1.79 11.57
C MET A 92 4.84 0.56 10.65
N GLN A 93 5.46 -0.53 11.10
CA GLN A 93 5.51 -1.81 10.37
C GLN A 93 4.11 -2.42 10.19
N ASP A 94 3.31 -2.46 11.25
CA ASP A 94 1.93 -2.96 11.19
C ASP A 94 1.09 -2.12 10.21
N TYR A 95 1.26 -0.78 10.18
CA TYR A 95 0.56 0.09 9.23
C TYR A 95 0.89 -0.26 7.77
N VAL A 96 2.17 -0.38 7.42
CA VAL A 96 2.61 -0.78 6.08
C VAL A 96 2.04 -2.15 5.71
N ALA A 97 2.14 -3.12 6.62
CA ALA A 97 1.63 -4.47 6.40
C ALA A 97 0.10 -4.51 6.23
N ILE A 98 -0.66 -3.64 6.95
CA ILE A 98 -2.11 -3.52 6.78
C ILE A 98 -2.45 -3.03 5.38
N VAL A 99 -1.76 -2.00 4.89
CA VAL A 99 -2.00 -1.46 3.54
C VAL A 99 -1.70 -2.53 2.48
N ASN A 100 -0.59 -3.27 2.63
CA ASN A 100 -0.25 -4.36 1.72
C ASN A 100 -1.28 -5.51 1.77
N ALA A 101 -1.75 -5.89 2.95
CA ALA A 101 -2.78 -6.92 3.09
C ALA A 101 -4.09 -6.51 2.41
N VAL A 102 -4.51 -5.25 2.54
CA VAL A 102 -5.69 -4.72 1.85
C VAL A 102 -5.49 -4.71 0.34
N ASN A 103 -4.29 -4.39 -0.13
CA ASN A 103 -3.99 -4.47 -1.56
C ASN A 103 -4.16 -5.90 -2.11
N VAL A 104 -3.64 -6.92 -1.41
CA VAL A 104 -3.84 -8.32 -1.80
C VAL A 104 -5.33 -8.67 -1.80
N GLN A 105 -6.11 -8.25 -0.78
CA GLN A 105 -7.55 -8.45 -0.74
C GLN A 105 -8.24 -7.83 -1.97
N MET A 106 -7.89 -6.61 -2.33
CA MET A 106 -8.46 -5.94 -3.49
C MET A 106 -8.15 -6.65 -4.80
N GLN A 107 -6.88 -7.00 -5.02
CA GLN A 107 -6.46 -7.70 -6.23
C GLN A 107 -7.16 -9.06 -6.37
N THR A 108 -7.29 -9.81 -5.26
CA THR A 108 -7.98 -11.09 -5.24
C THR A 108 -9.49 -10.95 -5.50
N HIS A 109 -10.16 -9.95 -4.92
CA HIS A 109 -11.56 -9.67 -5.21
C HIS A 109 -11.77 -9.24 -6.66
N MET A 110 -10.88 -8.40 -7.21
CA MET A 110 -10.92 -8.03 -8.64
C MET A 110 -10.75 -9.25 -9.55
N ALA A 111 -9.80 -10.14 -9.25
CA ALA A 111 -9.60 -11.38 -10.01
C ALA A 111 -10.81 -12.33 -9.96
N LEU A 112 -11.60 -12.29 -8.88
CA LEU A 112 -12.85 -13.03 -8.72
C LEU A 112 -14.07 -12.31 -9.32
N GLY A 113 -13.90 -11.14 -9.96
CA GLY A 113 -14.99 -10.33 -10.51
C GLY A 113 -15.84 -9.61 -9.46
N GLN A 114 -15.36 -9.50 -8.22
CA GLN A 114 -16.07 -8.93 -7.08
C GLN A 114 -15.66 -7.46 -6.85
N GLN A 115 -15.92 -6.59 -7.82
CA GLN A 115 -15.47 -5.19 -7.81
C GLN A 115 -16.03 -4.39 -6.61
N ASP A 116 -17.30 -4.60 -6.26
CA ASP A 116 -17.92 -3.91 -5.12
C ASP A 116 -17.26 -4.27 -3.80
N VAL A 117 -16.84 -5.54 -3.65
CA VAL A 117 -16.14 -6.00 -2.45
C VAL A 117 -14.72 -5.43 -2.40
N ALA A 118 -14.04 -5.33 -3.55
CA ALA A 118 -12.74 -4.66 -3.64
C ALA A 118 -12.84 -3.18 -3.23
N ALA A 119 -13.89 -2.47 -3.69
CA ALA A 119 -14.16 -1.10 -3.28
C ALA A 119 -14.40 -0.99 -1.77
N TYR A 120 -15.16 -1.91 -1.17
CA TYR A 120 -15.38 -1.97 0.27
C TYR A 120 -14.08 -2.15 1.06
N CYS A 121 -13.12 -2.94 0.56
CA CYS A 121 -11.81 -3.08 1.21
C CYS A 121 -11.07 -1.73 1.32
N LEU A 122 -11.15 -0.88 0.29
CA LEU A 122 -10.58 0.47 0.32
C LEU A 122 -11.30 1.39 1.31
N GLN A 123 -12.64 1.38 1.32
CA GLN A 123 -13.42 2.16 2.27
C GLN A 123 -13.09 1.77 3.72
N ASP A 124 -12.91 0.47 3.99
CA ASP A 124 -12.53 -0.03 5.31
C ASP A 124 -11.11 0.41 5.70
N LEU A 125 -10.17 0.40 4.75
CA LEU A 125 -8.81 0.95 4.97
C LEU A 125 -8.86 2.46 5.24
N ASN A 126 -9.65 3.22 4.49
CA ASN A 126 -9.83 4.65 4.73
C ASN A 126 -10.39 4.92 6.14
N LYS A 127 -11.38 4.14 6.57
CA LYS A 127 -11.91 4.22 7.94
C LYS A 127 -10.82 3.93 8.98
N PHE A 128 -9.99 2.92 8.75
CA PHE A 128 -8.87 2.62 9.63
C PHE A 128 -7.89 3.80 9.72
N ILE A 129 -7.49 4.39 8.59
CA ILE A 129 -6.62 5.57 8.55
C ILE A 129 -7.21 6.73 9.33
N LYS A 130 -8.49 7.05 9.11
CA LYS A 130 -9.19 8.16 9.80
C LYS A 130 -9.37 7.89 11.30
N ASN A 131 -9.68 6.67 11.71
CA ASN A 131 -9.87 6.30 13.12
C ASN A 131 -8.60 6.47 13.97
N TYR A 132 -7.43 6.37 13.35
CA TYR A 132 -6.14 6.53 14.01
C TYR A 132 -5.44 7.83 13.64
N ASP A 133 -6.11 8.76 12.95
CA ASP A 133 -5.55 10.03 12.48
C ASP A 133 -4.26 9.88 11.66
N LEU A 134 -4.11 8.76 10.92
CA LEU A 134 -2.90 8.47 10.15
C LEU A 134 -2.77 9.32 8.87
N ASP A 135 -3.80 10.06 8.52
CA ASP A 135 -3.82 11.11 7.51
C ASP A 135 -3.34 12.47 8.03
N LYS A 136 -3.00 12.57 9.32
CA LYS A 136 -2.55 13.82 9.94
C LYS A 136 -1.04 13.82 10.15
N ARG A 137 -0.39 14.87 9.68
CA ARG A 137 1.07 15.04 9.80
C ARG A 137 1.54 14.98 11.26
N ASP A 138 0.80 15.59 12.18
CA ASP A 138 1.15 15.61 13.61
C ASP A 138 1.16 14.22 14.23
N THR A 139 0.21 13.35 13.84
CA THR A 139 0.17 11.95 14.28
C THR A 139 1.38 11.19 13.78
N MET A 140 1.74 11.37 12.49
CA MET A 140 2.90 10.73 11.90
C MET A 140 4.21 11.25 12.51
N LEU A 141 4.34 12.54 12.76
CA LEU A 141 5.49 13.15 13.46
C LEU A 141 5.64 12.58 14.86
N ASN A 142 4.55 12.43 15.62
CA ASN A 142 4.57 11.86 16.97
C ASN A 142 5.00 10.38 16.97
N LEU A 143 4.53 9.62 15.99
CA LEU A 143 4.88 8.20 15.84
C LEU A 143 6.37 8.06 15.53
N VAL A 144 6.87 8.74 14.50
CA VAL A 144 8.26 8.73 14.07
C VAL A 144 9.19 9.31 15.13
N GLY A 145 8.79 10.43 15.76
CA GLY A 145 9.56 11.08 16.82
C GLY A 145 9.77 10.22 18.06
N SER A 146 8.92 9.20 18.25
CA SER A 146 9.06 8.22 19.32
C SER A 146 10.15 7.18 19.06
N VAL A 147 10.58 7.00 17.81
CA VAL A 147 11.61 6.02 17.42
C VAL A 147 13.00 6.55 17.72
N LYS A 148 13.79 5.77 18.46
CA LYS A 148 15.21 6.05 18.70
C LYS A 148 16.02 5.41 17.57
N SER A 149 16.35 6.17 16.53
CA SER A 149 17.20 5.71 15.44
C SER A 149 18.41 6.61 15.26
N LYS A 150 19.55 6.02 14.89
CA LYS A 150 20.77 6.75 14.51
C LYS A 150 20.62 7.41 13.13
N ASN A 151 19.78 6.88 12.27
CA ASN A 151 19.52 7.34 10.89
C ASN A 151 18.26 8.23 10.84
N ARG A 152 18.18 9.24 11.72
CA ARG A 152 17.11 10.23 11.71
C ARG A 152 17.27 11.16 10.50
N GLY A 153 16.21 11.76 10.05
CA GLY A 153 16.22 12.75 8.96
C GLY A 153 15.48 12.25 7.73
N SER A 154 16.18 12.01 6.62
CA SER A 154 15.57 11.68 5.32
C SER A 154 14.56 10.51 5.37
N ASN A 155 14.83 9.44 6.13
CA ASN A 155 13.94 8.28 6.21
C ASN A 155 12.66 8.56 7.01
N GLN A 156 12.74 9.44 8.01
CA GLN A 156 11.57 9.87 8.77
C GLN A 156 10.63 10.71 7.90
N GLU A 157 11.18 11.65 7.15
CA GLU A 157 10.41 12.48 6.21
C GLU A 157 9.78 11.62 5.11
N LYS A 158 10.55 10.70 4.52
CA LYS A 158 10.01 9.76 3.51
C LYS A 158 8.85 8.92 4.04
N PHE A 159 8.94 8.44 5.30
CA PHE A 159 7.83 7.71 5.90
C PHE A 159 6.61 8.61 6.10
N ILE A 160 6.79 9.81 6.64
CA ILE A 160 5.69 10.75 6.90
C ILE A 160 5.02 11.13 5.57
N ASP A 161 5.79 11.65 4.63
CA ASP A 161 5.25 12.17 3.37
C ASP A 161 4.64 11.04 2.53
N GLY A 162 5.30 9.89 2.47
CA GLY A 162 4.77 8.70 1.79
C GLY A 162 3.47 8.21 2.41
N SER A 163 3.37 8.15 3.74
CA SER A 163 2.14 7.73 4.44
C SER A 163 0.99 8.70 4.22
N LEU A 164 1.26 10.01 4.25
CA LEU A 164 0.25 11.03 3.95
C LEU A 164 -0.21 10.97 2.49
N GLN A 165 0.71 10.72 1.56
CA GLN A 165 0.37 10.52 0.15
C GLN A 165 -0.50 9.27 -0.06
N VAL A 166 -0.18 8.16 0.59
CA VAL A 166 -1.01 6.94 0.57
C VAL A 166 -2.41 7.23 1.10
N ALA A 167 -2.52 7.93 2.23
CA ALA A 167 -3.82 8.30 2.81
C ALA A 167 -4.65 9.20 1.87
N ALA A 168 -4.00 10.21 1.26
CA ALA A 168 -4.66 11.12 0.32
C ALA A 168 -5.14 10.39 -0.96
N ASN A 169 -4.31 9.48 -1.49
CA ASN A 169 -4.67 8.69 -2.67
C ASN A 169 -5.86 7.76 -2.38
N ILE A 170 -5.87 7.10 -1.22
CA ILE A 170 -6.98 6.23 -0.80
C ILE A 170 -8.24 7.06 -0.64
N GLU A 171 -8.18 8.21 0.02
CA GLU A 171 -9.33 9.10 0.20
C GLU A 171 -9.90 9.59 -1.14
N SER A 172 -9.02 9.94 -2.09
CA SER A 172 -9.43 10.35 -3.44
C SER A 172 -10.19 9.24 -4.16
N VAL A 173 -9.67 8.01 -4.13
CA VAL A 173 -10.34 6.85 -4.76
C VAL A 173 -11.66 6.55 -4.08
N VAL A 174 -11.73 6.60 -2.75
CA VAL A 174 -12.99 6.37 -2.01
C VAL A 174 -14.04 7.43 -2.38
N LYS A 175 -13.66 8.71 -2.50
CA LYS A 175 -14.56 9.78 -2.95
C LYS A 175 -15.10 9.54 -4.35
N ALA A 176 -14.25 9.09 -5.28
CA ALA A 176 -14.66 8.76 -6.64
C ALA A 176 -15.67 7.58 -6.65
N LEU A 177 -15.41 6.55 -5.85
CA LEU A 177 -16.33 5.41 -5.67
C LEU A 177 -17.69 5.84 -5.09
N ASP A 178 -17.68 6.70 -4.07
CA ASP A 178 -18.90 7.21 -3.44
C ASP A 178 -19.70 8.12 -4.41
N ALA A 179 -19.03 8.73 -5.39
CA ALA A 179 -19.66 9.47 -6.49
C ALA A 179 -20.22 8.57 -7.60
N GLY A 180 -20.05 7.25 -7.49
CA GLY A 180 -20.54 6.27 -8.46
C GLY A 180 -19.58 6.04 -9.64
N GLU A 181 -18.35 6.49 -9.54
CA GLU A 181 -17.31 6.17 -10.52
C GLU A 181 -16.90 4.70 -10.37
N VAL A 182 -16.94 3.96 -11.47
CA VAL A 182 -16.48 2.57 -11.49
C VAL A 182 -14.95 2.55 -11.44
N ILE A 183 -14.37 1.67 -10.62
CA ILE A 183 -12.92 1.40 -10.65
C ILE A 183 -12.61 0.78 -12.03
N SER A 184 -12.29 1.64 -13.00
CA SER A 184 -11.79 1.18 -14.29
C SER A 184 -10.31 0.88 -14.20
N PRO A 185 -9.79 -0.17 -14.86
CA PRO A 185 -8.35 -0.39 -15.00
C PRO A 185 -7.62 0.84 -15.59
N LYS A 186 -8.31 1.70 -16.33
CA LYS A 186 -7.75 2.95 -16.89
C LYS A 186 -7.34 4.00 -15.85
N LEU A 187 -7.96 4.05 -14.67
CA LEU A 187 -7.50 4.90 -13.56
C LEU A 187 -6.10 4.51 -13.04
N ILE A 188 -5.57 3.40 -13.55
CA ILE A 188 -4.29 2.82 -13.16
C ILE A 188 -3.14 3.28 -14.10
N THR A 189 -3.42 3.75 -15.31
CA THR A 189 -2.41 3.93 -16.37
C THR A 189 -2.27 5.34 -16.95
N GLU A 190 -3.09 6.30 -16.58
CA GLU A 190 -3.13 7.63 -17.24
C GLU A 190 -2.26 8.71 -16.60
N ASN A 191 -1.06 8.38 -16.11
CA ASN A 191 -0.11 9.43 -15.71
C ASN A 191 1.28 9.28 -16.35
N ASP A 192 1.42 8.47 -17.41
CA ASP A 192 2.63 8.40 -18.21
C ASP A 192 2.33 8.91 -19.62
N GLY A 193 2.56 10.20 -19.87
CA GLY A 193 2.42 10.66 -21.23
C GLY A 193 2.51 12.15 -21.44
N ASN A 194 3.52 12.82 -20.93
CA ASN A 194 3.97 14.05 -21.56
C ASN A 194 5.37 13.82 -22.15
N GLY A 195 5.42 12.97 -23.17
CA GLY A 195 6.57 12.75 -24.03
C GLY A 195 6.47 13.72 -25.20
N ASN A 196 7.36 14.68 -25.25
CA ASN A 196 7.67 15.60 -26.32
C ASN A 196 7.79 14.86 -27.67
N ASP A 197 6.78 14.99 -28.52
CA ASP A 197 6.93 14.73 -29.96
C ASP A 197 7.68 15.89 -30.58
N SER A 198 8.99 15.75 -30.68
CA SER A 198 9.84 16.58 -31.53
C SER A 198 9.64 16.13 -32.97
N ASN A 199 9.01 16.99 -33.75
CA ASN A 199 8.97 16.95 -35.19
C ASN A 199 10.38 16.92 -35.77
N ASP A 200 10.80 15.80 -36.31
CA ASP A 200 11.88 15.74 -37.31
C ASP A 200 11.25 15.75 -38.70
N GLU A 201 11.27 16.95 -39.32
CA GLU A 201 11.01 17.16 -40.73
C GLU A 201 12.11 16.46 -41.55
N GLU A 202 11.77 15.38 -42.22
CA GLU A 202 12.58 14.81 -43.32
C GLU A 202 12.51 15.75 -44.51
N LYS A 203 13.62 16.46 -44.80
CA LYS A 203 13.88 17.12 -46.06
C LYS A 203 14.24 16.04 -47.08
N GLN A 204 13.35 15.85 -48.02
CA GLN A 204 13.63 15.22 -49.32
C GLN A 204 14.64 16.09 -50.06
N HIS A 205 15.76 15.53 -50.41
CA HIS A 205 16.69 16.06 -51.40
C HIS A 205 16.56 15.28 -52.68
N ASP A 206 15.89 15.89 -53.67
CA ASP A 206 15.99 15.52 -55.06
C ASP A 206 17.39 15.87 -55.55
N GLU A 207 18.14 14.94 -56.08
CA GLU A 207 19.24 15.23 -57.03
C GLU A 207 19.12 14.28 -58.22
N GLU A 208 18.76 14.90 -59.33
CA GLU A 208 18.99 14.40 -60.68
C GLU A 208 20.51 14.31 -61.00
N ASN A 209 20.98 13.18 -61.48
CA ASN A 209 21.80 12.99 -62.73
C ASN A 209 22.27 11.58 -62.85
#